data_9dcc24719ff6fb5ef7475b46f522bab6
#
_entry.id   9dcc24719ff6fb5ef7475b46f522bab6
#
_cell.length_a   1.000
_cell.length_b   1.000
_cell.length_c   1.000
_cell.angle_alpha   90.00
_cell.angle_beta   90.00
_cell.angle_gamma   90.00
#
_symmetry.space_group_name_H-M   'P 1'
#
loop_
_entity.id
_entity.type
_entity.pdbx_description
1 polymer ?
#
loop_
_entity_poly.entity_id
_entity_poly.type
_entity_poly.pdbx_seq_one_letter_code
_entity_poly.pdbx_strand_id
1 'polypeptide(L)'
;MASYIERRKFLATLLGGAAAWPLAARAQQAERVRRIGLLMGAADDPGGQSRVTAVKQGLQDLGWTEGRNIQIETRFGGADAGRIRAQAAELVALAPDVLVGQTTPVIRALRQATSSIPIVMAAVNDPVEQGLVSSLAHPGGNITGFSFIDFQIVGKWLEMLKEAAPGVARAVLMFNPDTVPHYYVYLRSFEAEPRSIAVEVTAAPVRDTAEVEEAVAKLGRDPGGGLIVAGDPFTLVHYPLVIRLAQQHRVPAVYAWRTSVAQGALMSYGPDPYDLFRRSASYVDRILKGTKPADLPVQQPTKFELAINLKTAKALGLQIPDRLLALADEVIE
;
A
#
# COMPACT_ATOMS: atom_id res chain seq x y z
N MET A 1 -57.34 -48.40 -25.67
CA MET A 1 -56.89 -47.88 -24.36
C MET A 1 -55.37 -47.87 -24.17
N ALA A 2 -54.57 -48.19 -25.18
CA ALA A 2 -53.07 -48.22 -25.08
C ALA A 2 -52.35 -46.96 -25.43
N SER A 3 -52.98 -45.93 -26.04
CA SER A 3 -52.34 -44.76 -26.53
C SER A 3 -52.17 -43.58 -25.52
N TYR A 4 -52.84 -43.63 -24.36
CA TYR A 4 -52.88 -42.59 -23.39
C TYR A 4 -51.75 -42.68 -22.33
N ILE A 5 -51.19 -43.87 -22.14
CA ILE A 5 -50.13 -44.15 -21.15
C ILE A 5 -48.76 -43.75 -21.69
N GLU A 6 -48.52 -43.87 -22.98
CA GLU A 6 -47.22 -43.51 -23.58
C GLU A 6 -46.98 -41.99 -23.66
N ARG A 7 -48.03 -41.21 -23.88
CA ARG A 7 -47.91 -39.72 -23.89
C ARG A 7 -47.53 -39.12 -22.53
N ARG A 8 -48.00 -39.74 -21.41
CA ARG A 8 -47.65 -39.29 -20.06
C ARG A 8 -46.19 -39.59 -19.67
N LYS A 9 -45.65 -40.70 -20.15
CA LYS A 9 -44.25 -41.09 -19.93
C LYS A 9 -43.30 -40.20 -20.73
N PHE A 10 -43.68 -39.80 -21.94
CA PHE A 10 -42.87 -38.92 -22.80
C PHE A 10 -42.82 -37.48 -22.28
N LEU A 11 -43.90 -36.94 -21.73
CA LEU A 11 -43.93 -35.61 -21.12
C LEU A 11 -43.19 -35.54 -19.77
N ALA A 12 -43.17 -36.65 -18.99
CA ALA A 12 -42.41 -36.71 -17.74
C ALA A 12 -40.90 -36.73 -17.96
N THR A 13 -40.41 -37.28 -19.08
CA THR A 13 -38.99 -37.32 -19.43
C THR A 13 -38.48 -35.97 -19.98
N LEU A 14 -39.34 -35.15 -20.62
CA LEU A 14 -39.01 -33.81 -21.11
C LEU A 14 -38.97 -32.75 -20.00
N LEU A 15 -39.81 -32.90 -18.96
CA LEU A 15 -39.81 -31.97 -17.82
C LEU A 15 -38.66 -32.22 -16.82
N GLY A 16 -38.13 -33.46 -16.73
CA GLY A 16 -37.00 -33.81 -15.92
C GLY A 16 -35.65 -33.30 -16.48
N GLY A 17 -35.54 -33.18 -17.81
CA GLY A 17 -34.31 -32.71 -18.46
C GLY A 17 -34.10 -31.17 -18.41
N ALA A 18 -35.20 -30.41 -18.36
CA ALA A 18 -35.12 -28.94 -18.35
C ALA A 18 -34.72 -28.35 -16.99
N ALA A 19 -34.91 -29.08 -15.89
CA ALA A 19 -34.56 -28.60 -14.54
C ALA A 19 -33.08 -28.84 -14.17
N ALA A 20 -32.38 -29.74 -14.89
CA ALA A 20 -30.97 -30.03 -14.61
C ALA A 20 -29.97 -29.07 -15.33
N TRP A 21 -30.42 -28.36 -16.37
CA TRP A 21 -29.56 -27.48 -17.16
C TRP A 21 -29.04 -26.27 -16.40
N PRO A 22 -29.81 -25.55 -15.56
CA PRO A 22 -29.29 -24.42 -14.80
C PRO A 22 -28.31 -24.85 -13.69
N LEU A 23 -28.35 -26.07 -13.20
CA LEU A 23 -27.42 -26.61 -12.21
C LEU A 23 -26.07 -27.00 -12.85
N ALA A 24 -26.09 -27.54 -14.05
CA ALA A 24 -24.87 -27.84 -14.82
C ALA A 24 -24.13 -26.58 -15.28
N ALA A 25 -24.87 -25.53 -15.66
CA ALA A 25 -24.30 -24.24 -16.02
C ALA A 25 -23.65 -23.53 -14.83
N ARG A 26 -24.17 -23.70 -13.61
CA ARG A 26 -23.55 -23.18 -12.37
C ARG A 26 -22.31 -24.00 -11.95
N ALA A 27 -22.30 -25.30 -12.19
CA ALA A 27 -21.15 -26.17 -11.92
C ALA A 27 -19.96 -25.85 -12.87
N GLN A 28 -20.23 -25.54 -14.15
CA GLN A 28 -19.20 -25.18 -15.11
C GLN A 28 -18.57 -23.80 -14.83
N GLN A 29 -19.25 -22.86 -14.15
CA GLN A 29 -18.65 -21.60 -13.69
C GLN A 29 -17.66 -21.79 -12.52
N ALA A 30 -17.72 -22.90 -11.80
CA ALA A 30 -16.85 -23.20 -10.67
C ALA A 30 -15.45 -23.73 -11.07
N GLU A 31 -15.26 -24.12 -12.33
CA GLU A 31 -13.99 -24.71 -12.81
C GLU A 31 -13.07 -23.72 -13.56
N ARG A 32 -13.52 -22.48 -13.80
CA ARG A 32 -12.66 -21.53 -14.50
C ARG A 32 -11.55 -21.01 -13.55
N VAL A 33 -10.29 -21.34 -13.87
CA VAL A 33 -9.12 -20.75 -13.19
C VAL A 33 -9.14 -19.24 -13.41
N ARG A 34 -9.22 -18.48 -12.31
CA ARG A 34 -9.22 -17.03 -12.33
C ARG A 34 -7.79 -16.49 -12.44
N ARG A 35 -7.61 -15.39 -13.16
CA ARG A 35 -6.30 -14.77 -13.31
C ARG A 35 -6.23 -13.46 -12.53
N ILE A 36 -5.19 -13.30 -11.72
CA ILE A 36 -4.93 -12.10 -10.91
C ILE A 36 -3.59 -11.51 -11.35
N GLY A 37 -3.56 -10.22 -11.66
CA GLY A 37 -2.32 -9.49 -11.90
C GLY A 37 -1.92 -8.68 -10.67
N LEU A 38 -0.69 -8.87 -10.16
CA LEU A 38 -0.12 -8.08 -9.08
C LEU A 38 0.97 -7.17 -9.64
N LEU A 39 0.84 -5.85 -9.46
CA LEU A 39 1.88 -4.89 -9.82
C LEU A 39 2.35 -4.14 -8.57
N MET A 40 3.59 -4.40 -8.17
CA MET A 40 4.22 -3.77 -7.02
C MET A 40 5.08 -2.58 -7.46
N GLY A 41 4.92 -1.42 -6.80
CA GLY A 41 5.80 -0.27 -6.99
C GLY A 41 7.16 -0.42 -6.30
N ALA A 42 7.28 -1.39 -5.39
CA ALA A 42 8.54 -1.75 -4.72
C ALA A 42 9.49 -2.50 -5.64
N ALA A 43 10.74 -2.68 -5.20
CA ALA A 43 11.70 -3.57 -5.83
C ALA A 43 11.33 -5.04 -5.61
N ASP A 44 11.91 -5.93 -6.45
CA ASP A 44 11.86 -7.38 -6.23
C ASP A 44 12.95 -7.76 -5.21
N ASP A 45 12.67 -7.47 -3.95
CA ASP A 45 13.50 -7.72 -2.79
C ASP A 45 12.70 -8.46 -1.70
N PRO A 46 13.32 -8.88 -0.58
CA PRO A 46 12.59 -9.55 0.49
C PRO A 46 11.36 -8.80 1.00
N GLY A 47 11.42 -7.46 1.05
CA GLY A 47 10.28 -6.61 1.45
C GLY A 47 9.15 -6.62 0.42
N GLY A 48 9.47 -6.50 -0.86
CA GLY A 48 8.52 -6.63 -1.97
C GLY A 48 7.86 -8.00 -2.00
N GLN A 49 8.66 -9.07 -1.88
CA GLN A 49 8.17 -10.44 -1.84
C GLN A 49 7.28 -10.73 -0.62
N SER A 50 7.58 -10.15 0.55
CA SER A 50 6.73 -10.29 1.75
C SER A 50 5.33 -9.69 1.53
N ARG A 51 5.20 -8.59 0.78
CA ARG A 51 3.91 -8.00 0.43
C ARG A 51 3.11 -8.90 -0.51
N VAL A 52 3.77 -9.45 -1.53
CA VAL A 52 3.15 -10.44 -2.44
C VAL A 52 2.68 -11.67 -1.65
N THR A 53 3.51 -12.16 -0.74
CA THR A 53 3.18 -13.28 0.15
C THR A 53 1.95 -12.98 1.00
N ALA A 54 1.83 -11.75 1.54
CA ALA A 54 0.66 -11.35 2.33
C ALA A 54 -0.64 -11.37 1.50
N VAL A 55 -0.62 -10.92 0.22
CA VAL A 55 -1.78 -11.05 -0.68
C VAL A 55 -2.12 -12.52 -0.94
N LYS A 56 -1.12 -13.35 -1.27
CA LYS A 56 -1.29 -14.78 -1.54
C LYS A 56 -1.87 -15.51 -0.32
N GLN A 57 -1.36 -15.21 0.88
CA GLN A 57 -1.88 -15.75 2.13
C GLN A 57 -3.35 -15.38 2.34
N GLY A 58 -3.69 -14.10 2.18
CA GLY A 58 -5.09 -13.65 2.31
C GLY A 58 -6.02 -14.33 1.29
N LEU A 59 -5.56 -14.57 0.06
CA LEU A 59 -6.31 -15.32 -0.94
C LEU A 59 -6.47 -16.78 -0.54
N GLN A 60 -5.42 -17.42 -0.01
CA GLN A 60 -5.44 -18.79 0.45
C GLN A 60 -6.42 -18.98 1.61
N ASP A 61 -6.43 -18.06 2.59
CA ASP A 61 -7.37 -18.06 3.71
C ASP A 61 -8.85 -17.99 3.25
N LEU A 62 -9.09 -17.43 2.04
CA LEU A 62 -10.41 -17.33 1.40
C LEU A 62 -10.73 -18.49 0.42
N GLY A 63 -9.85 -19.51 0.36
CA GLY A 63 -10.04 -20.70 -0.47
C GLY A 63 -9.50 -20.60 -1.90
N TRP A 64 -8.77 -19.50 -2.21
CA TRP A 64 -8.11 -19.33 -3.50
C TRP A 64 -6.70 -19.94 -3.46
N THR A 65 -6.46 -20.98 -4.27
CA THR A 65 -5.18 -21.71 -4.30
C THR A 65 -4.54 -21.57 -5.68
N GLU A 66 -3.31 -21.03 -5.73
CA GLU A 66 -2.55 -20.89 -6.96
C GLU A 66 -2.30 -22.23 -7.63
N GLY A 67 -2.50 -22.31 -8.94
CA GLY A 67 -2.42 -23.54 -9.74
C GLY A 67 -3.65 -24.43 -9.68
N ARG A 68 -4.63 -24.18 -8.79
CA ARG A 68 -5.88 -24.91 -8.69
C ARG A 68 -7.07 -24.13 -9.23
N ASN A 69 -7.36 -22.97 -8.65
CA ASN A 69 -8.52 -22.15 -9.03
C ASN A 69 -8.14 -20.69 -9.32
N ILE A 70 -6.89 -20.28 -9.03
CA ILE A 70 -6.31 -19.01 -9.44
C ILE A 70 -4.93 -19.19 -10.08
N GLN A 71 -4.57 -18.24 -10.93
CA GLN A 71 -3.22 -18.01 -11.46
C GLN A 71 -2.84 -16.57 -11.11
N ILE A 72 -1.65 -16.37 -10.54
CA ILE A 72 -1.18 -15.05 -10.10
C ILE A 72 0.06 -14.65 -10.90
N GLU A 73 -0.04 -13.55 -11.62
CA GLU A 73 1.06 -12.95 -12.38
C GLU A 73 1.59 -11.74 -11.61
N THR A 74 2.84 -11.79 -11.18
CA THR A 74 3.46 -10.73 -10.37
C THR A 74 4.50 -9.95 -11.17
N ARG A 75 4.53 -8.64 -11.02
CA ARG A 75 5.52 -7.72 -11.58
C ARG A 75 5.97 -6.70 -10.53
N PHE A 76 7.22 -6.22 -10.66
CA PHE A 76 7.83 -5.24 -9.75
C PHE A 76 8.34 -4.04 -10.54
N GLY A 77 7.87 -2.85 -10.20
CA GLY A 77 8.23 -1.60 -10.88
C GLY A 77 9.56 -1.01 -10.42
N GLY A 78 9.96 -1.26 -9.16
CA GLY A 78 11.22 -0.75 -8.59
C GLY A 78 11.32 0.77 -8.57
N ALA A 79 10.19 1.48 -8.38
CA ALA A 79 10.05 2.94 -8.43
C ALA A 79 10.36 3.59 -9.79
N ASP A 80 10.56 2.82 -10.85
CA ASP A 80 10.79 3.33 -12.21
C ASP A 80 9.48 3.51 -12.96
N ALA A 81 9.14 4.76 -13.33
CA ALA A 81 7.87 5.09 -13.98
C ALA A 81 7.72 4.46 -15.37
N GLY A 82 8.81 4.30 -16.13
CA GLY A 82 8.81 3.65 -17.43
C GLY A 82 8.51 2.16 -17.33
N ARG A 83 9.20 1.48 -16.40
CA ARG A 83 8.99 0.07 -16.10
C ARG A 83 7.59 -0.19 -15.59
N ILE A 84 7.08 0.64 -14.67
CA ILE A 84 5.71 0.52 -14.16
C ILE A 84 4.69 0.57 -15.30
N ARG A 85 4.82 1.52 -16.25
CA ARG A 85 3.91 1.61 -17.41
C ARG A 85 3.99 0.39 -18.32
N ALA A 86 5.20 -0.08 -18.64
CA ALA A 86 5.39 -1.27 -19.46
C ALA A 86 4.75 -2.51 -18.83
N GLN A 87 5.01 -2.74 -17.55
CA GLN A 87 4.48 -3.89 -16.80
C GLN A 87 2.96 -3.81 -16.60
N ALA A 88 2.39 -2.60 -16.43
CA ALA A 88 0.94 -2.43 -16.41
C ALA A 88 0.29 -2.85 -17.73
N ALA A 89 0.87 -2.45 -18.86
CA ALA A 89 0.38 -2.85 -20.18
C ALA A 89 0.50 -4.38 -20.40
N GLU A 90 1.62 -4.98 -20.02
CA GLU A 90 1.81 -6.44 -20.08
C GLU A 90 0.77 -7.20 -19.27
N LEU A 91 0.52 -6.80 -18.01
CA LEU A 91 -0.47 -7.45 -17.15
C LEU A 91 -1.88 -7.32 -17.73
N VAL A 92 -2.24 -6.14 -18.24
CA VAL A 92 -3.56 -5.91 -18.87
C VAL A 92 -3.73 -6.77 -20.12
N ALA A 93 -2.67 -6.96 -20.92
CA ALA A 93 -2.69 -7.82 -22.11
C ALA A 93 -2.97 -9.31 -21.78
N LEU A 94 -2.66 -9.75 -20.56
CA LEU A 94 -3.01 -11.10 -20.07
C LEU A 94 -4.51 -11.26 -19.76
N ALA A 95 -5.31 -10.18 -19.88
CA ALA A 95 -6.73 -10.14 -19.58
C ALA A 95 -7.08 -10.75 -18.21
N PRO A 96 -6.51 -10.28 -17.08
CA PRO A 96 -6.81 -10.80 -15.76
C PRO A 96 -8.25 -10.47 -15.34
N ASP A 97 -8.81 -11.29 -14.46
CA ASP A 97 -10.13 -11.05 -13.87
C ASP A 97 -10.09 -9.87 -12.88
N VAL A 98 -8.92 -9.63 -12.26
CA VAL A 98 -8.67 -8.50 -11.34
C VAL A 98 -7.19 -8.15 -11.30
N LEU A 99 -6.90 -6.86 -11.10
CA LEU A 99 -5.56 -6.32 -10.87
C LEU A 99 -5.44 -5.85 -9.43
N VAL A 100 -4.30 -6.12 -8.80
CA VAL A 100 -3.93 -5.54 -7.49
C VAL A 100 -2.70 -4.67 -7.71
N GLY A 101 -2.75 -3.43 -7.24
CA GLY A 101 -1.65 -2.49 -7.40
C GLY A 101 -1.24 -1.82 -6.09
N GLN A 102 0.06 -1.71 -5.89
CA GLN A 102 0.65 -0.97 -4.79
C GLN A 102 1.20 0.37 -5.28
N THR A 103 0.94 1.45 -4.57
CA THR A 103 1.39 2.83 -4.80
C THR A 103 0.62 3.59 -5.87
N THR A 104 0.58 4.91 -5.73
CA THR A 104 -0.12 5.82 -6.66
C THR A 104 0.37 5.72 -8.11
N PRO A 105 1.69 5.69 -8.41
CA PRO A 105 2.17 5.55 -9.79
C PRO A 105 1.68 4.27 -10.46
N VAL A 106 1.65 3.16 -9.72
CA VAL A 106 1.14 1.87 -10.22
C VAL A 106 -0.34 1.96 -10.56
N ILE A 107 -1.17 2.48 -9.64
CA ILE A 107 -2.61 2.60 -9.89
C ILE A 107 -2.91 3.53 -11.07
N ARG A 108 -2.15 4.62 -11.22
CA ARG A 108 -2.27 5.50 -12.39
C ARG A 108 -1.93 4.78 -13.69
N ALA A 109 -0.85 3.99 -13.72
CA ALA A 109 -0.46 3.22 -14.88
C ALA A 109 -1.50 2.15 -15.24
N LEU A 110 -2.02 1.41 -14.27
CA LEU A 110 -3.11 0.45 -14.48
C LEU A 110 -4.38 1.12 -14.99
N ARG A 111 -4.78 2.27 -14.41
CA ARG A 111 -5.95 3.05 -14.85
C ARG A 111 -5.80 3.56 -16.29
N GLN A 112 -4.59 3.93 -16.70
CA GLN A 112 -4.30 4.33 -18.07
C GLN A 112 -4.37 3.14 -19.04
N ALA A 113 -3.98 1.95 -18.60
CA ALA A 113 -3.96 0.74 -19.42
C ALA A 113 -5.34 0.08 -19.53
N THR A 114 -6.25 0.25 -18.54
CA THR A 114 -7.60 -0.34 -18.60
C THR A 114 -8.62 0.51 -17.85
N SER A 115 -9.83 0.60 -18.42
CA SER A 115 -11.02 1.19 -17.75
C SER A 115 -12.06 0.15 -17.33
N SER A 116 -11.87 -1.13 -17.69
CA SER A 116 -12.86 -2.19 -17.49
C SER A 116 -12.42 -3.26 -16.49
N ILE A 117 -11.12 -3.61 -16.48
CA ILE A 117 -10.62 -4.61 -15.52
C ILE A 117 -10.64 -4.00 -14.12
N PRO A 118 -11.24 -4.68 -13.12
CA PRO A 118 -11.22 -4.25 -11.73
C PRO A 118 -9.80 -4.07 -11.20
N ILE A 119 -9.57 -2.97 -10.45
CA ILE A 119 -8.29 -2.65 -9.83
C ILE A 119 -8.50 -2.52 -8.32
N VAL A 120 -7.81 -3.34 -7.54
CA VAL A 120 -7.76 -3.26 -6.08
C VAL A 120 -6.48 -2.55 -5.67
N MET A 121 -6.60 -1.39 -5.05
CA MET A 121 -5.48 -0.68 -4.44
C MET A 121 -5.04 -1.39 -3.16
N ALA A 122 -3.74 -1.59 -2.98
CA ALA A 122 -3.14 -2.02 -1.73
C ALA A 122 -2.09 -0.98 -1.30
N ALA A 123 -2.34 -0.29 -0.20
CA ALA A 123 -1.45 0.73 0.37
C ALA A 123 -1.18 1.93 -0.59
N VAL A 124 -2.24 2.67 -0.93
CA VAL A 124 -2.17 3.91 -1.72
C VAL A 124 -2.49 5.11 -0.83
N ASN A 125 -1.66 6.15 -0.89
CA ASN A 125 -1.87 7.37 -0.12
C ASN A 125 -3.03 8.17 -0.72
N ASP A 126 -3.95 8.63 0.13
CA ASP A 126 -5.06 9.53 -0.15
C ASP A 126 -5.65 9.43 -1.59
N PRO A 127 -6.37 8.35 -1.91
CA PRO A 127 -6.81 8.10 -3.28
C PRO A 127 -7.85 9.11 -3.78
N VAL A 128 -8.53 9.84 -2.90
CA VAL A 128 -9.51 10.87 -3.26
C VAL A 128 -8.79 12.14 -3.72
N GLU A 129 -7.86 12.69 -2.93
CA GLU A 129 -7.04 13.85 -3.31
C GLU A 129 -6.20 13.56 -4.57
N GLN A 130 -5.80 12.31 -4.74
CA GLN A 130 -5.07 11.85 -5.93
C GLN A 130 -5.98 11.68 -7.17
N GLY A 131 -7.30 11.87 -7.04
CA GLY A 131 -8.26 11.72 -8.12
C GLY A 131 -8.35 10.28 -8.67
N LEU A 132 -8.02 9.28 -7.86
CA LEU A 132 -8.11 7.86 -8.23
C LEU A 132 -9.51 7.32 -8.05
N VAL A 133 -10.24 7.81 -7.04
CA VAL A 133 -11.63 7.48 -6.74
C VAL A 133 -12.41 8.76 -6.44
N SER A 134 -13.74 8.73 -6.61
CA SER A 134 -14.60 9.90 -6.38
C SER A 134 -14.77 10.22 -4.89
N SER A 135 -14.89 9.19 -4.06
CA SER A 135 -14.92 9.28 -2.59
C SER A 135 -14.53 7.94 -1.99
N LEU A 136 -14.25 7.90 -0.68
CA LEU A 136 -13.96 6.64 0.00
C LEU A 136 -15.20 5.74 0.07
N ALA A 137 -16.37 6.31 0.34
CA ALA A 137 -17.62 5.56 0.45
C ALA A 137 -18.14 5.05 -0.91
N HIS A 138 -17.96 5.84 -1.97
CA HIS A 138 -18.40 5.54 -3.33
C HIS A 138 -17.28 5.79 -4.33
N PRO A 139 -16.42 4.79 -4.60
CA PRO A 139 -15.25 4.94 -5.48
C PRO A 139 -15.59 5.35 -6.91
N GLY A 140 -16.72 4.85 -7.46
CA GLY A 140 -17.33 5.36 -8.69
C GLY A 140 -16.63 4.93 -9.98
N GLY A 141 -16.03 3.77 -10.05
CA GLY A 141 -15.36 3.29 -11.27
C GLY A 141 -14.90 1.84 -11.15
N ASN A 142 -13.82 1.50 -11.85
CA ASN A 142 -13.20 0.18 -11.77
C ASN A 142 -12.12 0.07 -10.68
N ILE A 143 -11.91 1.11 -9.84
CA ILE A 143 -10.88 1.17 -8.81
C ILE A 143 -11.52 1.19 -7.44
N THR A 144 -11.03 0.36 -6.52
CA THR A 144 -11.37 0.32 -5.09
C THR A 144 -10.18 -0.21 -4.29
N GLY A 145 -10.29 -0.42 -2.98
CA GLY A 145 -9.27 -1.08 -2.20
C GLY A 145 -8.96 -0.42 -0.87
N PHE A 146 -7.65 -0.32 -0.55
CA PHE A 146 -7.16 0.08 0.76
C PHE A 146 -6.20 1.27 0.63
N SER A 147 -6.52 2.36 1.32
CA SER A 147 -5.59 3.48 1.47
C SER A 147 -4.50 3.11 2.49
N PHE A 148 -3.33 3.72 2.35
CA PHE A 148 -2.23 3.54 3.31
C PHE A 148 -2.33 4.56 4.44
N ILE A 149 -2.25 5.83 4.10
CA ILE A 149 -2.38 6.96 5.02
C ILE A 149 -3.06 8.11 4.29
N ASP A 150 -3.73 8.96 5.05
CA ASP A 150 -4.05 10.30 4.61
C ASP A 150 -2.86 11.24 4.89
N PHE A 151 -2.88 12.41 4.29
CA PHE A 151 -1.78 13.36 4.44
C PHE A 151 -1.74 14.04 5.83
N GLN A 152 -2.75 13.84 6.69
CA GLN A 152 -2.80 14.42 8.04
C GLN A 152 -1.88 13.71 9.04
N ILE A 153 -1.40 12.50 8.72
CA ILE A 153 -0.49 11.74 9.59
C ILE A 153 0.84 12.46 9.84
N VAL A 154 1.21 13.41 8.97
CA VAL A 154 2.48 14.14 9.08
C VAL A 154 2.61 14.90 10.41
N GLY A 155 1.51 15.40 10.95
CA GLY A 155 1.48 16.01 12.28
C GLY A 155 1.94 15.05 13.36
N LYS A 156 1.49 13.80 13.29
CA LYS A 156 1.93 12.76 14.23
C LYS A 156 3.41 12.44 14.08
N TRP A 157 3.94 12.39 12.87
CA TRP A 157 5.37 12.21 12.67
C TRP A 157 6.17 13.34 13.30
N LEU A 158 5.72 14.59 13.13
CA LEU A 158 6.37 15.75 13.70
C LEU A 158 6.33 15.75 15.24
N GLU A 159 5.16 15.48 15.83
CA GLU A 159 5.00 15.33 17.29
C GLU A 159 5.96 14.29 17.86
N MET A 160 5.98 13.08 17.29
CA MET A 160 6.82 11.98 17.75
C MET A 160 8.30 12.27 17.56
N LEU A 161 8.69 12.89 16.44
CA LEU A 161 10.07 13.31 16.20
C LEU A 161 10.52 14.34 17.24
N LYS A 162 9.69 15.34 17.54
CA LYS A 162 9.97 16.35 18.56
C LYS A 162 10.02 15.78 19.97
N GLU A 163 9.16 14.82 20.30
CA GLU A 163 9.14 14.15 21.60
C GLU A 163 10.39 13.26 21.79
N ALA A 164 10.78 12.49 20.75
CA ALA A 164 11.98 11.65 20.79
C ALA A 164 13.29 12.46 20.76
N ALA A 165 13.29 13.62 20.12
CA ALA A 165 14.44 14.49 19.95
C ALA A 165 14.07 15.96 20.23
N PRO A 166 13.96 16.37 21.51
CA PRO A 166 13.50 17.72 21.91
C PRO A 166 14.33 18.87 21.35
N GLY A 167 15.59 18.61 20.98
CA GLY A 167 16.48 19.56 20.34
C GLY A 167 16.11 19.92 18.89
N VAL A 168 15.20 19.16 18.23
CA VAL A 168 14.79 19.44 16.86
C VAL A 168 14.00 20.73 16.79
N ALA A 169 14.50 21.69 16.02
CA ALA A 169 13.88 23.00 15.77
C ALA A 169 13.49 23.18 14.29
N ARG A 170 14.08 22.37 13.41
CA ARG A 170 13.80 22.34 11.97
C ARG A 170 13.70 20.92 11.51
N ALA A 171 12.71 20.61 10.69
CA ALA A 171 12.56 19.31 10.07
C ALA A 171 12.42 19.46 8.55
N VAL A 172 12.88 18.45 7.80
CA VAL A 172 12.59 18.40 6.38
C VAL A 172 11.73 17.17 6.09
N LEU A 173 10.74 17.35 5.22
CA LEU A 173 9.97 16.26 4.63
C LEU A 173 10.70 15.80 3.37
N MET A 174 11.29 14.61 3.40
CA MET A 174 11.95 13.99 2.25
C MET A 174 10.94 13.17 1.45
N PHE A 175 10.89 13.40 0.15
CA PHE A 175 10.02 12.69 -0.80
C PHE A 175 10.59 12.83 -2.21
N ASN A 176 10.14 11.94 -3.13
CA ASN A 176 10.41 12.12 -4.55
C ASN A 176 9.17 12.74 -5.24
N PRO A 177 9.30 13.92 -5.88
CA PRO A 177 8.16 14.62 -6.48
C PRO A 177 7.57 13.89 -7.69
N ASP A 178 8.32 12.99 -8.35
CA ASP A 178 7.85 12.21 -9.50
C ASP A 178 6.95 11.05 -9.04
N THR A 179 7.18 10.52 -7.83
CA THR A 179 6.37 9.45 -7.23
C THR A 179 5.31 9.97 -6.27
N VAL A 180 5.47 11.18 -5.72
CA VAL A 180 4.51 11.89 -4.86
C VAL A 180 4.25 13.30 -5.38
N PRO A 181 3.59 13.47 -6.52
CA PRO A 181 3.37 14.79 -7.14
C PRO A 181 2.48 15.72 -6.31
N HIS A 182 1.75 15.19 -5.32
CA HIS A 182 0.89 15.96 -4.41
C HIS A 182 1.55 16.24 -3.04
N TYR A 183 2.87 16.26 -2.97
CA TYR A 183 3.63 16.52 -1.73
C TYR A 183 3.25 17.84 -1.03
N TYR A 184 2.76 18.83 -1.77
CA TYR A 184 2.30 20.10 -1.22
C TYR A 184 1.12 19.93 -0.23
N VAL A 185 0.36 18.83 -0.32
CA VAL A 185 -0.70 18.50 0.65
C VAL A 185 -0.09 18.13 2.00
N TYR A 186 1.00 17.35 2.01
CA TYR A 186 1.76 17.09 3.23
C TYR A 186 2.26 18.39 3.88
N LEU A 187 2.85 19.30 3.08
CA LEU A 187 3.37 20.56 3.60
C LEU A 187 2.27 21.44 4.21
N ARG A 188 1.13 21.55 3.54
CA ARG A 188 -0.03 22.27 4.09
C ARG A 188 -0.56 21.66 5.40
N SER A 189 -0.48 20.36 5.56
CA SER A 189 -0.90 19.70 6.80
C SER A 189 -0.04 20.10 7.99
N PHE A 190 1.27 20.37 7.78
CA PHE A 190 2.13 20.91 8.84
C PHE A 190 1.78 22.35 9.23
N GLU A 191 1.24 23.16 8.31
CA GLU A 191 0.82 24.53 8.60
C GLU A 191 -0.39 24.57 9.55
N ALA A 192 -1.18 23.47 9.59
CA ALA A 192 -2.32 23.32 10.49
C ALA A 192 -1.92 22.85 11.90
N GLU A 193 -0.67 22.43 12.10
CA GLU A 193 -0.19 21.92 13.37
C GLU A 193 -0.09 23.04 14.43
N PRO A 194 -0.30 22.71 15.72
CA PRO A 194 -0.18 23.67 16.80
C PRO A 194 1.21 24.32 16.82
N ARG A 195 1.28 25.64 16.93
CA ARG A 195 2.55 26.39 17.10
C ARG A 195 3.35 25.95 18.32
N SER A 196 2.72 25.24 19.25
CA SER A 196 3.37 24.67 20.45
C SER A 196 4.45 23.63 20.14
N ILE A 197 4.40 22.99 18.96
CA ILE A 197 5.44 22.03 18.53
C ILE A 197 6.77 22.77 18.23
N ALA A 198 6.71 24.05 17.81
CA ALA A 198 7.86 24.92 17.56
C ALA A 198 8.95 24.28 16.69
N VAL A 199 8.54 23.63 15.58
CA VAL A 199 9.43 23.06 14.56
C VAL A 199 9.05 23.63 13.21
N GLU A 200 10.01 24.24 12.53
CA GLU A 200 9.86 24.69 11.14
C GLU A 200 10.00 23.46 10.21
N VAL A 201 9.01 23.24 9.33
CA VAL A 201 9.06 22.12 8.38
C VAL A 201 9.21 22.65 6.95
N THR A 202 10.19 22.10 6.23
CA THR A 202 10.45 22.44 4.82
C THR A 202 10.49 21.20 3.94
N ALA A 203 10.34 21.39 2.62
CA ALA A 203 10.44 20.31 1.64
C ALA A 203 11.91 19.94 1.37
N ALA A 204 12.18 18.65 1.26
CA ALA A 204 13.42 18.10 0.70
C ALA A 204 13.07 17.16 -0.47
N PRO A 205 12.76 17.70 -1.67
CA PRO A 205 12.53 16.90 -2.85
C PRO A 205 13.83 16.21 -3.27
N VAL A 206 13.77 14.90 -3.52
CA VAL A 206 14.92 14.08 -3.93
C VAL A 206 14.54 13.17 -5.09
N ARG A 207 15.32 13.15 -6.17
CA ARG A 207 15.07 12.35 -7.37
C ARG A 207 16.08 11.24 -7.56
N ASP A 208 17.25 11.38 -6.93
CA ASP A 208 18.33 10.41 -6.99
C ASP A 208 19.09 10.31 -5.67
N THR A 209 20.06 9.43 -5.62
CA THR A 209 20.87 9.15 -4.42
C THR A 209 21.78 10.32 -4.04
N ALA A 210 22.24 11.12 -5.00
CA ALA A 210 23.08 12.29 -4.73
C ALA A 210 22.29 13.41 -4.05
N GLU A 211 21.05 13.65 -4.47
CA GLU A 211 20.13 14.59 -3.82
C GLU A 211 19.76 14.12 -2.40
N VAL A 212 19.63 12.79 -2.17
CA VAL A 212 19.44 12.23 -0.82
C VAL A 212 20.65 12.52 0.07
N GLU A 213 21.86 12.27 -0.43
CA GLU A 213 23.11 12.49 0.30
C GLU A 213 23.27 13.98 0.66
N GLU A 214 23.03 14.89 -0.29
CA GLU A 214 23.10 16.33 -0.06
C GLU A 214 22.08 16.80 0.98
N ALA A 215 20.81 16.38 0.87
CA ALA A 215 19.74 16.77 1.78
C ALA A 215 20.04 16.36 3.23
N VAL A 216 20.47 15.12 3.46
CA VAL A 216 20.78 14.62 4.81
C VAL A 216 22.07 15.27 5.34
N ALA A 217 23.12 15.41 4.53
CA ALA A 217 24.35 16.06 4.93
C ALA A 217 24.13 17.54 5.30
N LYS A 218 23.31 18.27 4.54
CA LYS A 218 22.92 19.65 4.86
C LYS A 218 22.21 19.74 6.21
N LEU A 219 21.26 18.81 6.45
CA LEU A 219 20.50 18.78 7.69
C LEU A 219 21.38 18.48 8.92
N GLY A 220 22.40 17.65 8.77
CA GLY A 220 23.35 17.32 9.84
C GLY A 220 24.41 18.35 10.14
N ARG A 221 24.60 19.40 9.32
CA ARG A 221 25.59 20.47 9.57
C ARG A 221 25.17 21.42 10.69
N ASP A 222 23.86 21.63 10.82
CA ASP A 222 23.30 22.56 11.79
C ASP A 222 22.63 21.80 12.94
N PRO A 223 22.87 22.18 14.20
CA PRO A 223 22.18 21.58 15.34
C PRO A 223 20.66 21.75 15.22
N GLY A 224 19.91 20.75 15.67
CA GLY A 224 18.45 20.80 15.71
C GLY A 224 17.76 20.47 14.40
N GLY A 225 18.46 19.83 13.44
CA GLY A 225 17.84 19.23 12.26
C GLY A 225 17.14 17.92 12.55
N GLY A 226 15.99 17.68 11.92
CA GLY A 226 15.24 16.42 11.97
C GLY A 226 14.74 16.01 10.59
N LEU A 227 14.51 14.73 10.37
CA LEU A 227 14.10 14.18 9.08
C LEU A 227 12.77 13.44 9.19
N ILE A 228 11.85 13.75 8.30
CA ILE A 228 10.60 13.00 8.10
C ILE A 228 10.68 12.36 6.73
N VAL A 229 10.66 11.03 6.68
CA VAL A 229 10.76 10.26 5.43
C VAL A 229 9.37 9.79 5.03
N ALA A 230 8.79 10.43 4.01
CA ALA A 230 7.47 10.07 3.52
C ALA A 230 7.44 8.63 2.99
N GLY A 231 6.26 8.01 3.08
CA GLY A 231 6.02 6.68 2.52
C GLY A 231 5.81 6.74 1.00
N ASP A 232 6.87 6.87 0.22
CA ASP A 232 6.82 6.87 -1.24
C ASP A 232 7.66 5.74 -1.85
N PRO A 233 7.42 5.34 -3.11
CA PRO A 233 8.14 4.25 -3.76
C PRO A 233 9.66 4.47 -3.85
N PHE A 234 10.11 5.71 -4.08
CA PHE A 234 11.52 6.03 -4.19
C PHE A 234 12.21 5.91 -2.83
N THR A 235 11.68 6.58 -1.80
CA THR A 235 12.29 6.53 -0.46
C THR A 235 12.28 5.11 0.10
N LEU A 236 11.22 4.32 -0.18
CA LEU A 236 11.11 2.92 0.24
C LEU A 236 12.26 2.06 -0.29
N VAL A 237 12.61 2.22 -1.56
CA VAL A 237 13.74 1.50 -2.20
C VAL A 237 15.08 1.96 -1.61
N HIS A 238 15.19 3.24 -1.22
CA HIS A 238 16.43 3.84 -0.74
C HIS A 238 16.54 3.94 0.80
N TYR A 239 15.63 3.32 1.56
CA TYR A 239 15.69 3.31 3.03
C TYR A 239 17.06 2.93 3.60
N PRO A 240 17.78 1.89 3.09
CA PRO A 240 19.11 1.57 3.61
C PRO A 240 20.11 2.73 3.49
N LEU A 241 20.03 3.50 2.40
CA LEU A 241 20.87 4.68 2.20
C LEU A 241 20.48 5.81 3.17
N VAL A 242 19.19 6.16 3.24
CA VAL A 242 18.69 7.25 4.09
C VAL A 242 19.00 6.96 5.56
N ILE A 243 18.79 5.72 6.03
CA ILE A 243 19.07 5.30 7.42
C ILE A 243 20.55 5.44 7.74
N ARG A 244 21.43 4.95 6.87
CA ARG A 244 22.88 5.06 7.04
C ARG A 244 23.32 6.51 7.13
N LEU A 245 22.84 7.37 6.24
CA LEU A 245 23.17 8.79 6.22
C LEU A 245 22.65 9.53 7.46
N ALA A 246 21.41 9.26 7.87
CA ALA A 246 20.81 9.82 9.07
C ALA A 246 21.64 9.48 10.32
N GLN A 247 22.12 8.24 10.44
CA GLN A 247 23.00 7.81 11.53
C GLN A 247 24.38 8.49 11.43
N GLN A 248 24.99 8.52 10.24
CA GLN A 248 26.31 9.13 10.00
C GLN A 248 26.31 10.61 10.36
N HIS A 249 25.26 11.33 10.00
CA HIS A 249 25.12 12.79 10.23
C HIS A 249 24.40 13.11 11.54
N ARG A 250 24.05 12.08 12.37
CA ARG A 250 23.35 12.22 13.65
C ARG A 250 22.02 12.99 13.53
N VAL A 251 21.27 12.74 12.48
CA VAL A 251 19.97 13.33 12.20
C VAL A 251 18.88 12.42 12.76
N PRO A 252 18.10 12.84 13.77
CA PRO A 252 16.90 12.11 14.19
C PRO A 252 15.90 12.02 13.04
N ALA A 253 15.36 10.82 12.81
CA ALA A 253 14.49 10.57 11.67
C ALA A 253 13.28 9.70 12.03
N VAL A 254 12.10 10.06 11.49
CA VAL A 254 10.88 9.26 11.54
C VAL A 254 10.51 8.79 10.15
N TYR A 255 10.04 7.53 10.08
CA TYR A 255 9.70 6.85 8.82
C TYR A 255 8.25 6.40 8.83
N ALA A 256 7.66 6.24 7.65
CA ALA A 256 6.28 5.78 7.51
C ALA A 256 6.10 4.27 7.72
N TRP A 257 7.17 3.45 7.57
CA TRP A 257 7.06 1.99 7.54
C TRP A 257 7.93 1.32 8.60
N ARG A 258 7.30 0.42 9.37
CA ARG A 258 7.95 -0.35 10.44
C ARG A 258 9.21 -1.09 9.99
N THR A 259 9.23 -1.58 8.76
CA THR A 259 10.40 -2.26 8.18
C THR A 259 11.69 -1.43 8.18
N SER A 260 11.60 -0.09 8.26
CA SER A 260 12.77 0.79 8.39
C SER A 260 13.47 0.59 9.72
N VAL A 261 12.72 0.37 10.81
CA VAL A 261 13.26 0.25 12.17
C VAL A 261 14.09 -1.04 12.32
N ALA A 262 13.63 -2.14 11.70
CA ALA A 262 14.41 -3.38 11.61
C ALA A 262 15.73 -3.22 10.82
N GLN A 263 15.79 -2.22 9.92
CA GLN A 263 16.99 -1.85 9.15
C GLN A 263 17.87 -0.83 9.88
N GLY A 264 17.51 -0.43 11.11
CA GLY A 264 18.28 0.50 11.92
C GLY A 264 17.76 1.94 11.96
N ALA A 265 16.56 2.25 11.42
CA ALA A 265 15.96 3.57 11.60
C ALA A 265 15.65 3.85 13.08
N LEU A 266 15.65 5.14 13.48
CA LEU A 266 15.35 5.55 14.85
C LEU A 266 13.92 5.15 15.25
N MET A 267 12.95 5.50 14.43
CA MET A 267 11.54 5.23 14.69
C MET A 267 10.70 5.25 13.42
N SER A 268 9.56 4.59 13.50
CA SER A 268 8.52 4.67 12.46
C SER A 268 7.14 4.76 13.09
N TYR A 269 6.24 5.43 12.41
CA TYR A 269 4.82 5.45 12.74
C TYR A 269 3.98 5.35 11.47
N GLY A 270 3.16 4.32 11.38
CA GLY A 270 2.31 4.09 10.21
C GLY A 270 1.50 2.81 10.32
N PRO A 271 0.61 2.55 9.37
CA PRO A 271 -0.16 1.31 9.37
C PRO A 271 0.73 0.11 9.04
N ASP A 272 0.33 -1.08 9.53
CA ASP A 272 0.97 -2.32 9.10
C ASP A 272 0.69 -2.55 7.59
N PRO A 273 1.71 -2.47 6.73
CA PRO A 273 1.49 -2.66 5.30
C PRO A 273 1.08 -4.10 4.98
N TYR A 274 1.56 -5.10 5.72
CA TYR A 274 1.24 -6.49 5.46
C TYR A 274 -0.23 -6.80 5.74
N ASP A 275 -0.84 -6.16 6.76
CA ASP A 275 -2.28 -6.24 7.01
C ASP A 275 -3.09 -5.71 5.83
N LEU A 276 -2.71 -4.55 5.27
CA LEU A 276 -3.39 -3.96 4.12
C LEU A 276 -3.31 -4.87 2.88
N PHE A 277 -2.15 -5.48 2.62
CA PHE A 277 -1.97 -6.42 1.52
C PHE A 277 -2.79 -7.69 1.73
N ARG A 278 -2.78 -8.27 2.93
CA ARG A 278 -3.58 -9.43 3.28
C ARG A 278 -5.08 -9.15 3.14
N ARG A 279 -5.54 -8.01 3.64
CA ARG A 279 -6.94 -7.58 3.54
C ARG A 279 -7.39 -7.30 2.11
N SER A 280 -6.48 -6.85 1.23
CA SER A 280 -6.82 -6.62 -0.19
C SER A 280 -7.36 -7.88 -0.87
N ALA A 281 -6.95 -9.07 -0.42
CA ALA A 281 -7.47 -10.35 -0.88
C ALA A 281 -8.99 -10.48 -0.69
N SER A 282 -9.56 -9.87 0.35
CA SER A 282 -11.01 -9.89 0.59
C SER A 282 -11.79 -9.15 -0.50
N TYR A 283 -11.20 -8.09 -1.07
CA TYR A 283 -11.81 -7.35 -2.18
C TYR A 283 -11.63 -8.08 -3.51
N VAL A 284 -10.47 -8.70 -3.71
CA VAL A 284 -10.25 -9.62 -4.84
C VAL A 284 -11.30 -10.73 -4.82
N ASP A 285 -11.52 -11.40 -3.68
CA ASP A 285 -12.52 -12.46 -3.52
C ASP A 285 -13.93 -11.97 -3.88
N ARG A 286 -14.35 -10.82 -3.33
CA ARG A 286 -15.68 -10.26 -3.61
C ARG A 286 -15.86 -9.90 -5.08
N ILE A 287 -14.82 -9.36 -5.73
CA ILE A 287 -14.85 -9.03 -7.16
C ILE A 287 -14.92 -10.31 -8.01
N LEU A 288 -14.12 -11.33 -7.70
CA LEU A 288 -14.16 -12.61 -8.40
C LEU A 288 -15.52 -13.32 -8.25
N LYS A 289 -16.25 -13.04 -7.16
CA LYS A 289 -17.62 -13.49 -6.90
C LYS A 289 -18.71 -12.59 -7.52
N GLY A 290 -18.32 -11.52 -8.23
CA GLY A 290 -19.22 -10.68 -9.02
C GLY A 290 -19.60 -9.33 -8.40
N THR A 291 -19.03 -8.94 -7.25
CA THR A 291 -19.22 -7.59 -6.69
C THR A 291 -18.49 -6.56 -7.57
N LYS A 292 -19.13 -5.45 -7.90
CA LYS A 292 -18.50 -4.38 -8.68
C LYS A 292 -17.56 -3.56 -7.79
N PRO A 293 -16.39 -3.12 -8.30
CA PRO A 293 -15.48 -2.23 -7.55
C PRO A 293 -16.17 -0.97 -7.03
N ALA A 294 -17.08 -0.38 -7.82
CA ALA A 294 -17.84 0.82 -7.45
C ALA A 294 -18.71 0.67 -6.20
N ASP A 295 -19.10 -0.59 -5.87
CA ASP A 295 -19.95 -0.92 -4.70
C ASP A 295 -19.09 -1.28 -3.46
N LEU A 296 -17.77 -1.25 -3.58
CA LEU A 296 -16.81 -1.57 -2.52
C LEU A 296 -16.17 -0.27 -1.99
N PRO A 297 -16.53 0.21 -0.79
CA PRO A 297 -15.91 1.40 -0.20
C PRO A 297 -14.39 1.23 -0.05
N VAL A 298 -13.62 2.29 -0.29
CA VAL A 298 -12.19 2.29 0.03
C VAL A 298 -12.01 2.25 1.55
N GLN A 299 -11.25 1.27 2.01
CA GLN A 299 -10.95 1.09 3.44
C GLN A 299 -9.72 1.91 3.84
N GLN A 300 -9.80 2.56 4.98
CA GLN A 300 -8.63 3.19 5.63
C GLN A 300 -8.02 2.23 6.65
N PRO A 301 -6.72 2.40 6.99
CA PRO A 301 -6.13 1.68 8.11
C PRO A 301 -6.85 2.06 9.41
N THR A 302 -7.09 1.07 10.25
CA THR A 302 -7.67 1.27 11.58
C THR A 302 -6.66 1.10 12.70
N LYS A 303 -5.49 0.54 12.37
CA LYS A 303 -4.40 0.29 13.31
C LYS A 303 -3.12 0.93 12.77
N PHE A 304 -2.51 1.75 13.60
CA PHE A 304 -1.19 2.35 13.37
C PHE A 304 -0.23 1.78 14.40
N GLU A 305 1.01 1.54 13.99
CA GLU A 305 2.05 0.95 14.82
C GLU A 305 3.21 1.93 14.98
N LEU A 306 3.64 2.12 16.22
CA LEU A 306 4.85 2.83 16.58
C LEU A 306 5.96 1.81 16.84
N ALA A 307 7.05 1.89 16.09
CA ALA A 307 8.26 1.11 16.35
C ALA A 307 9.44 2.03 16.65
N ILE A 308 10.28 1.65 17.63
CA ILE A 308 11.43 2.44 18.09
C ILE A 308 12.65 1.55 18.20
N ASN A 309 13.81 2.07 17.79
CA ASN A 309 15.11 1.41 17.91
C ASN A 309 15.96 2.12 18.97
N LEU A 310 16.13 1.52 20.13
CA LEU A 310 16.91 2.09 21.24
C LEU A 310 18.40 2.07 20.96
N LYS A 311 18.92 1.11 20.17
CA LYS A 311 20.32 1.13 19.73
C LYS A 311 20.62 2.38 18.92
N THR A 312 19.73 2.71 18.00
CA THR A 312 19.85 3.91 17.16
C THR A 312 19.65 5.17 17.99
N ALA A 313 18.68 5.20 18.90
CA ALA A 313 18.49 6.32 19.82
C ALA A 313 19.77 6.58 20.63
N LYS A 314 20.37 5.55 21.23
CA LYS A 314 21.62 5.64 21.97
C LYS A 314 22.79 6.13 21.11
N ALA A 315 22.91 5.65 19.87
CA ALA A 315 23.94 6.09 18.93
C ALA A 315 23.79 7.57 18.54
N LEU A 316 22.57 8.08 18.51
CA LEU A 316 22.26 9.49 18.27
C LEU A 316 22.36 10.37 19.54
N GLY A 317 22.61 9.78 20.72
CA GLY A 317 22.67 10.46 21.99
C GLY A 317 21.28 10.89 22.51
N LEU A 318 20.21 10.20 22.07
CA LEU A 318 18.84 10.48 22.45
C LEU A 318 18.39 9.58 23.60
N GLN A 319 17.63 10.16 24.52
CA GLN A 319 16.90 9.43 25.55
C GLN A 319 15.41 9.47 25.20
N ILE A 320 14.88 8.31 24.80
CA ILE A 320 13.47 8.20 24.43
C ILE A 320 12.60 8.29 25.70
N PRO A 321 11.61 9.19 25.75
CA PRO A 321 10.73 9.32 26.90
C PRO A 321 9.91 8.05 27.17
N ASP A 322 9.67 7.73 28.44
CA ASP A 322 8.86 6.58 28.88
C ASP A 322 7.47 6.59 28.26
N ARG A 323 6.90 7.77 28.04
CA ARG A 323 5.61 7.92 27.37
C ARG A 323 5.64 7.37 25.93
N LEU A 324 6.67 7.65 25.14
CA LEU A 324 6.80 7.09 23.79
C LEU A 324 7.04 5.58 23.83
N LEU A 325 7.85 5.10 24.77
CA LEU A 325 8.10 3.67 24.96
C LEU A 325 6.81 2.92 25.34
N ALA A 326 5.98 3.51 26.19
CA ALA A 326 4.68 2.92 26.58
C ALA A 326 3.66 2.88 25.43
N LEU A 327 3.82 3.75 24.42
CA LEU A 327 2.98 3.78 23.21
C LEU A 327 3.52 2.90 22.09
N ALA A 328 4.78 2.42 22.19
CA ALA A 328 5.41 1.66 21.12
C ALA A 328 4.84 0.22 21.08
N ASP A 329 4.46 -0.20 19.88
CA ASP A 329 4.06 -1.59 19.60
C ASP A 329 5.30 -2.51 19.49
N GLU A 330 6.46 -1.95 19.12
CA GLU A 330 7.73 -2.65 19.02
C GLU A 330 8.89 -1.78 19.50
N VAL A 331 9.75 -2.34 20.32
CA VAL A 331 11.00 -1.71 20.76
C VAL A 331 12.17 -2.65 20.47
N ILE A 332 13.14 -2.19 19.67
CA ILE A 332 14.38 -2.92 19.36
C ILE A 332 15.46 -2.42 20.31
N GLU A 333 15.97 -3.35 21.15
CA GLU A 333 17.04 -3.12 22.13
C GLU A 333 18.43 -3.49 21.60
#